data_a34c3aaa6cbbb3cd71eea10fce809c53
#
_entry.id   a34c3aaa6cbbb3cd71eea10fce809c53
#
_cell.length_a   1.000
_cell.length_b   1.000
_cell.length_c   1.000
_cell.angle_alpha   90.00
_cell.angle_beta   90.00
_cell.angle_gamma   90.00
#
_symmetry.space_group_name_H-M   'P 1'
#
loop_
_entity.id
_entity.type
_entity.pdbx_description
1 polymer ?
#
loop_
_entity_poly.entity_id
_entity_poly.type
_entity_poly.pdbx_seq_one_letter_code
_entity_poly.pdbx_strand_id
1 'polypeptide(L)'
;RRECGERGEKKKKRRRGMRRRGVGVGAIQKKQELQAKFSAKGSELAGEQIRLFSQQLESFAVRLEEFAHRHREEIKRNSQFRRHFQELCANAGVDPLASGKGFWAEKLGMGDFYYELAVQIVEVCLSTTHINGGIMTVDELRSRLLKSRSRSRKENITTDDILRAVAKLKVLGSGFELLPLGGGRFLVQSLPGELSMDHSRVLQLAEDTAYVTKELIMDKMRWDEPRAQKVLDHLVREGLAWVDEQPTDTVQYWVPSLFLEQYCHSSSSTSVSESIQSSGVVF
;
A
#
# COMPACT_ATOMS: atom_id res chain seq x y z
N ARG A 1 -38.75 72.51 -62.34
CA ARG A 1 -38.05 73.54 -61.50
C ARG A 1 -36.80 72.96 -60.87
N ARG A 2 -35.67 73.41 -61.44
CA ARG A 2 -34.38 73.74 -60.82
C ARG A 2 -33.64 72.55 -60.19
N GLU A 3 -32.61 72.07 -60.88
CA GLU A 3 -31.25 72.62 -60.96
C GLU A 3 -30.46 72.41 -59.69
N CYS A 4 -29.43 71.80 -59.88
CA CYS A 4 -27.98 71.96 -59.56
C CYS A 4 -27.42 70.60 -59.14
N GLY A 5 -26.47 69.98 -59.77
CA GLY A 5 -25.21 70.48 -60.25
C GLY A 5 -24.17 70.47 -59.13
N GLU A 6 -23.45 69.38 -59.00
CA GLU A 6 -22.13 69.56 -58.50
C GLU A 6 -21.20 68.29 -58.63
N ARG A 7 -20.15 68.58 -59.24
CA ARG A 7 -18.99 67.83 -59.60
C ARG A 7 -18.37 67.13 -58.41
N GLY A 8 -18.29 65.82 -58.36
CA GLY A 8 -17.57 65.03 -57.39
C GLY A 8 -16.13 64.82 -57.79
N GLU A 9 -15.22 65.38 -57.03
CA GLU A 9 -13.80 65.15 -57.10
C GLU A 9 -13.45 63.71 -56.73
N LYS A 10 -12.78 62.99 -57.64
CA LYS A 10 -12.14 61.70 -57.41
C LYS A 10 -10.88 61.86 -56.53
N LYS A 11 -11.02 61.71 -55.24
CA LYS A 11 -9.84 61.55 -54.31
C LYS A 11 -9.17 60.21 -54.55
N LYS A 12 -8.05 60.24 -55.28
CA LYS A 12 -7.10 59.10 -55.36
C LYS A 12 -6.56 58.78 -53.96
N LYS A 13 -7.06 57.76 -53.33
CA LYS A 13 -6.41 57.16 -52.10
C LYS A 13 -5.05 56.58 -52.50
N ARG A 14 -4.00 57.29 -52.18
CA ARG A 14 -2.62 56.79 -52.20
C ARG A 14 -2.53 55.63 -51.18
N ARG A 15 -2.50 54.39 -51.66
CA ARG A 15 -2.10 53.19 -50.86
C ARG A 15 -0.63 53.41 -50.49
N ARG A 16 -0.37 53.85 -49.26
CA ARG A 16 0.96 53.76 -48.63
C ARG A 16 1.31 52.30 -48.54
N GLY A 17 2.15 51.81 -49.45
CA GLY A 17 2.74 50.50 -49.36
C GLY A 17 3.58 50.39 -48.06
N MET A 18 3.06 49.61 -47.14
CA MET A 18 3.80 49.25 -45.92
C MET A 18 4.99 48.41 -46.35
N ARG A 19 6.15 49.07 -46.53
CA ARG A 19 7.43 48.37 -46.76
C ARG A 19 7.68 47.49 -45.57
N ARG A 20 7.44 46.16 -45.70
CA ARG A 20 7.92 45.13 -44.80
C ARG A 20 9.44 45.29 -44.76
N ARG A 21 9.96 45.90 -43.68
CA ARG A 21 11.40 45.86 -43.39
C ARG A 21 11.77 44.40 -43.18
N GLY A 22 12.47 43.82 -44.15
CA GLY A 22 13.04 42.50 -44.02
C GLY A 22 13.89 42.46 -42.74
N VAL A 23 13.69 41.49 -41.91
CA VAL A 23 14.49 41.28 -40.70
C VAL A 23 15.90 40.99 -41.23
N GLY A 24 16.83 41.97 -41.12
CA GLY A 24 18.21 41.80 -41.56
C GLY A 24 18.92 40.72 -40.73
N VAL A 25 19.89 40.04 -41.33
CA VAL A 25 20.69 38.95 -40.71
C VAL A 25 21.23 39.39 -39.31
N GLY A 26 21.61 40.67 -39.16
CA GLY A 26 22.05 41.21 -37.87
C GLY A 26 20.96 41.26 -36.78
N ALA A 27 19.68 41.41 -37.16
CA ALA A 27 18.57 41.35 -36.21
C ALA A 27 18.29 39.95 -35.75
N ILE A 28 18.49 38.95 -36.60
CA ILE A 28 18.38 37.50 -36.26
C ILE A 28 19.51 37.11 -35.32
N GLN A 29 20.75 37.49 -35.62
CA GLN A 29 21.90 37.25 -34.76
C GLN A 29 21.73 37.86 -33.37
N LYS A 30 21.31 39.13 -33.28
CA LYS A 30 21.04 39.81 -32.00
C LYS A 30 19.93 39.12 -31.19
N LYS A 31 18.90 38.58 -31.86
CA LYS A 31 17.85 37.82 -31.21
C LYS A 31 18.37 36.46 -30.69
N GLN A 32 19.22 35.76 -31.44
CA GLN A 32 19.85 34.52 -31.02
C GLN A 32 20.78 34.73 -29.83
N GLU A 33 21.61 35.80 -29.83
CA GLU A 33 22.49 36.16 -28.70
C GLU A 33 21.69 36.50 -27.43
N LEU A 34 20.58 37.24 -27.58
CA LEU A 34 19.68 37.53 -26.47
C LEU A 34 19.05 36.24 -25.92
N GLN A 35 18.60 35.36 -26.78
CA GLN A 35 18.00 34.08 -26.39
C GLN A 35 19.00 33.16 -25.70
N ALA A 36 20.25 33.13 -26.18
CA ALA A 36 21.34 32.42 -25.54
C ALA A 36 21.66 32.98 -24.14
N LYS A 37 21.71 34.29 -23.99
CA LYS A 37 21.91 34.97 -22.68
C LYS A 37 20.76 34.67 -21.71
N PHE A 38 19.52 34.72 -22.17
CA PHE A 38 18.36 34.37 -21.32
C PHE A 38 18.36 32.86 -20.93
N SER A 39 18.73 31.99 -21.84
CA SER A 39 18.87 30.54 -21.56
C SER A 39 19.99 30.27 -20.55
N ALA A 40 21.17 30.93 -20.73
CA ALA A 40 22.28 30.80 -19.80
C ALA A 40 21.92 31.33 -18.40
N LYS A 41 21.26 32.51 -18.31
CA LYS A 41 20.81 33.03 -17.03
C LYS A 41 19.72 32.19 -16.37
N GLY A 42 18.80 31.64 -17.17
CA GLY A 42 17.78 30.71 -16.69
C GLY A 42 18.38 29.43 -16.11
N SER A 43 19.41 28.85 -16.75
CA SER A 43 20.10 27.66 -16.24
C SER A 43 20.92 27.96 -14.97
N GLU A 44 21.54 29.13 -14.88
CA GLU A 44 22.25 29.57 -13.69
C GLU A 44 21.31 29.74 -12.48
N LEU A 45 20.17 30.43 -12.66
CA LEU A 45 19.13 30.57 -11.62
C LEU A 45 18.53 29.23 -11.19
N ALA A 46 18.26 28.34 -12.14
CA ALA A 46 17.78 26.99 -11.83
C ALA A 46 18.82 26.21 -11.03
N GLY A 47 20.11 26.33 -11.38
CA GLY A 47 21.21 25.72 -10.63
C GLY A 47 21.32 26.25 -9.19
N GLU A 48 21.16 27.55 -8.99
CA GLU A 48 21.16 28.15 -7.65
C GLU A 48 19.97 27.71 -6.83
N GLN A 49 18.77 27.65 -7.42
CA GLN A 49 17.57 27.17 -6.75
C GLN A 49 17.70 25.71 -6.32
N ILE A 50 18.22 24.85 -7.21
CA ILE A 50 18.48 23.43 -6.89
C ILE A 50 19.49 23.32 -5.73
N ARG A 51 20.54 24.12 -5.73
CA ARG A 51 21.55 24.12 -4.67
C ARG A 51 20.97 24.56 -3.32
N LEU A 52 20.19 25.63 -3.30
CA LEU A 52 19.51 26.10 -2.09
C LEU A 52 18.52 25.06 -1.57
N PHE A 53 17.75 24.44 -2.47
CA PHE A 53 16.82 23.38 -2.11
C PHE A 53 17.55 22.15 -1.54
N SER A 54 18.66 21.74 -2.14
CA SER A 54 19.49 20.64 -1.62
C SER A 54 20.04 20.94 -0.22
N GLN A 55 20.49 22.16 0.04
CA GLN A 55 20.94 22.57 1.39
C GLN A 55 19.79 22.57 2.41
N GLN A 56 18.59 22.99 2.00
CA GLN A 56 17.40 22.91 2.86
C GLN A 56 17.00 21.47 3.17
N LEU A 57 17.04 20.59 2.17
CA LEU A 57 16.79 19.16 2.37
C LEU A 57 17.80 18.53 3.31
N GLU A 58 19.09 18.84 3.16
CA GLU A 58 20.13 18.32 4.05
C GLU A 58 19.95 18.81 5.49
N SER A 59 19.66 20.10 5.70
CA SER A 59 19.38 20.64 7.03
C SER A 59 18.10 20.05 7.64
N PHE A 60 17.07 19.80 6.81
CA PHE A 60 15.85 19.12 7.22
C PHE A 60 16.15 17.67 7.63
N ALA A 61 16.98 16.97 6.85
CA ALA A 61 17.41 15.62 7.13
C ALA A 61 18.03 15.49 8.53
N VAL A 62 18.98 16.35 8.85
CA VAL A 62 19.65 16.36 10.17
C VAL A 62 18.64 16.60 11.30
N ARG A 63 17.74 17.59 11.14
CA ARG A 63 16.72 17.87 12.16
C ARG A 63 15.73 16.72 12.34
N LEU A 64 15.38 16.04 11.26
CA LEU A 64 14.50 14.87 11.30
C LEU A 64 15.18 13.71 12.03
N GLU A 65 16.46 13.50 11.82
CA GLU A 65 17.26 12.51 12.54
C GLU A 65 17.31 12.81 14.05
N GLU A 66 17.63 14.03 14.43
CA GLU A 66 17.63 14.46 15.84
C GLU A 66 16.26 14.26 16.49
N PHE A 67 15.20 14.62 15.77
CA PHE A 67 13.83 14.42 16.23
C PHE A 67 13.51 12.93 16.43
N ALA A 68 13.83 12.09 15.47
CA ALA A 68 13.58 10.65 15.55
C ALA A 68 14.37 9.98 16.68
N HIS A 69 15.64 10.38 16.86
CA HIS A 69 16.46 9.89 17.98
C HIS A 69 15.88 10.30 19.33
N ARG A 70 15.45 11.56 19.48
CA ARG A 70 14.85 12.09 20.71
C ARG A 70 13.53 11.41 21.07
N HIS A 71 12.71 11.08 20.05
CA HIS A 71 11.38 10.50 20.22
C HIS A 71 11.31 9.01 19.88
N ARG A 72 12.45 8.32 19.84
CA ARG A 72 12.54 6.90 19.46
C ARG A 72 11.59 6.01 20.24
N GLU A 73 11.51 6.17 21.55
CA GLU A 73 10.65 5.38 22.42
C GLU A 73 9.16 5.67 22.16
N GLU A 74 8.82 6.91 21.87
CA GLU A 74 7.46 7.31 21.57
C GLU A 74 6.99 6.78 20.21
N ILE A 75 7.87 6.83 19.20
CA ILE A 75 7.64 6.21 17.89
C ILE A 75 7.37 4.71 18.03
N LYS A 76 8.10 4.00 18.89
CA LYS A 76 7.90 2.56 19.13
C LYS A 76 6.60 2.26 19.86
N ARG A 77 6.23 3.05 20.86
CA ARG A 77 5.07 2.80 21.72
C ARG A 77 3.75 3.27 21.13
N ASN A 78 3.74 4.45 20.50
CA ASN A 78 2.52 5.11 20.03
C ASN A 78 2.34 4.93 18.53
N SER A 79 1.34 4.13 18.13
CA SER A 79 1.04 3.87 16.73
C SER A 79 0.57 5.12 15.95
N GLN A 80 -0.16 6.04 16.61
CA GLN A 80 -0.61 7.28 15.97
C GLN A 80 0.58 8.21 15.72
N PHE A 81 1.47 8.35 16.71
CA PHE A 81 2.68 9.14 16.56
C PHE A 81 3.59 8.56 15.44
N ARG A 82 3.73 7.24 15.41
CA ARG A 82 4.48 6.53 14.35
C ARG A 82 3.88 6.80 12.97
N ARG A 83 2.57 6.75 12.84
CA ARG A 83 1.87 7.04 11.58
C ARG A 83 2.10 8.48 11.12
N HIS A 84 1.90 9.47 11.99
CA HIS A 84 2.13 10.87 11.66
C HIS A 84 3.59 11.14 11.27
N PHE A 85 4.53 10.50 11.97
CA PHE A 85 5.94 10.59 11.62
C PHE A 85 6.23 10.01 10.23
N GLN A 86 5.62 8.89 9.88
CA GLN A 86 5.74 8.30 8.54
C GLN A 86 5.13 9.19 7.45
N GLU A 87 3.96 9.77 7.70
CA GLU A 87 3.31 10.73 6.79
C GLU A 87 4.20 11.96 6.57
N LEU A 88 4.83 12.46 7.62
CA LEU A 88 5.79 13.58 7.54
C LEU A 88 7.00 13.21 6.68
N CYS A 89 7.55 12.02 6.88
CA CYS A 89 8.66 11.51 6.07
C CYS A 89 8.26 11.35 4.59
N ALA A 90 7.08 10.77 4.32
CA ALA A 90 6.57 10.58 2.97
C ALA A 90 6.35 11.91 2.24
N ASN A 91 5.78 12.92 2.93
CA ASN A 91 5.59 14.27 2.39
C ASN A 91 6.91 14.98 2.09
N ALA A 92 7.95 14.66 2.83
CA ALA A 92 9.30 15.15 2.59
C ALA A 92 10.07 14.37 1.51
N GLY A 93 9.45 13.33 0.92
CA GLY A 93 10.11 12.46 -0.05
C GLY A 93 11.17 11.54 0.56
N VAL A 94 11.12 11.35 1.88
CA VAL A 94 12.03 10.49 2.63
C VAL A 94 11.29 9.20 2.98
N ASP A 95 11.78 8.05 2.50
CA ASP A 95 11.27 6.76 2.96
C ASP A 95 12.08 6.28 4.17
N PRO A 96 11.52 6.36 5.40
CA PRO A 96 12.22 5.90 6.61
C PRO A 96 12.44 4.39 6.64
N LEU A 97 11.82 3.67 5.71
CA LEU A 97 11.88 2.21 5.59
C LEU A 97 12.67 1.74 4.37
N ALA A 98 13.15 2.63 3.51
CA ALA A 98 13.91 2.24 2.34
C ALA A 98 15.10 1.37 2.74
N SER A 99 15.09 0.13 2.26
CA SER A 99 16.19 -0.82 2.41
C SER A 99 17.22 -0.55 1.32
N GLY A 100 18.05 0.34 1.54
CA GLY A 100 19.22 0.57 0.74
C GLY A 100 20.21 1.25 1.67
N LYS A 101 21.47 1.10 1.47
CA LYS A 101 22.57 1.76 2.20
C LYS A 101 22.36 3.27 2.44
N GLY A 102 21.10 3.67 2.63
CA GLY A 102 20.61 5.01 2.84
C GLY A 102 20.67 5.35 4.32
N PHE A 103 21.38 6.40 4.60
CA PHE A 103 21.54 7.17 5.82
C PHE A 103 20.32 7.19 6.77
N TRP A 104 19.10 7.03 6.25
CA TRP A 104 17.85 7.19 6.99
C TRP A 104 17.39 5.94 7.76
N ALA A 105 17.58 4.75 7.22
CA ALA A 105 17.07 3.52 7.81
C ALA A 105 17.81 3.16 9.10
N GLU A 106 19.12 3.38 9.13
CA GLU A 106 19.98 3.04 10.27
C GLU A 106 19.87 4.08 11.40
N LYS A 107 19.73 5.35 11.07
CA LYS A 107 19.74 6.44 12.03
C LYS A 107 18.38 6.75 12.68
N LEU A 108 17.26 6.54 11.98
CA LEU A 108 15.93 6.84 12.51
C LEU A 108 15.42 5.82 13.55
N GLY A 109 16.05 4.66 13.70
CA GLY A 109 15.65 3.63 14.66
C GLY A 109 14.28 2.99 14.39
N MET A 110 13.57 3.43 13.34
CA MET A 110 12.32 2.82 12.88
C MET A 110 12.59 1.51 12.17
N GLY A 111 13.73 1.38 11.50
CA GLY A 111 14.17 0.14 10.90
C GLY A 111 14.15 -0.99 11.91
N ASP A 112 14.73 -0.77 13.09
CA ASP A 112 14.81 -1.77 14.17
C ASP A 112 13.42 -2.26 14.59
N PHE A 113 12.44 -1.36 14.74
CA PHE A 113 11.06 -1.74 15.09
C PHE A 113 10.44 -2.67 14.05
N TYR A 114 10.57 -2.33 12.76
CA TYR A 114 10.00 -3.15 11.70
C TYR A 114 10.78 -4.43 11.44
N TYR A 115 12.10 -4.45 11.67
CA TYR A 115 12.89 -5.68 11.63
C TYR A 115 12.52 -6.60 12.79
N GLU A 116 12.39 -6.09 14.01
CA GLU A 116 11.95 -6.85 15.16
C GLU A 116 10.54 -7.41 14.96
N LEU A 117 9.62 -6.58 14.45
CA LEU A 117 8.27 -7.00 14.09
C LEU A 117 8.27 -8.07 12.99
N ALA A 118 9.12 -7.91 11.97
CA ALA A 118 9.26 -8.88 10.89
C ALA A 118 9.74 -10.24 11.39
N VAL A 119 10.74 -10.27 12.29
CA VAL A 119 11.20 -11.52 12.92
C VAL A 119 10.08 -12.20 13.71
N GLN A 120 9.31 -11.44 14.47
CA GLN A 120 8.16 -11.98 15.22
C GLN A 120 7.05 -12.51 14.30
N ILE A 121 6.81 -11.84 13.15
CA ILE A 121 5.88 -12.33 12.11
C ILE A 121 6.35 -13.68 11.60
N VAL A 122 7.64 -13.82 11.26
CA VAL A 122 8.22 -15.09 10.80
C VAL A 122 8.04 -16.18 11.87
N GLU A 123 8.35 -15.90 13.14
CA GLU A 123 8.20 -16.84 14.24
C GLU A 123 6.75 -17.32 14.39
N VAL A 124 5.77 -16.40 14.40
CA VAL A 124 4.35 -16.75 14.50
C VAL A 124 3.89 -17.57 13.29
N CYS A 125 4.24 -17.15 12.07
CA CYS A 125 3.85 -17.87 10.87
C CYS A 125 4.42 -19.29 10.83
N LEU A 126 5.72 -19.46 11.12
CA LEU A 126 6.36 -20.79 11.12
C LEU A 126 5.79 -21.71 12.20
N SER A 127 5.50 -21.18 13.40
CA SER A 127 4.92 -21.97 14.48
C SER A 127 3.50 -22.47 14.18
N THR A 128 2.80 -21.84 13.27
CA THR A 128 1.39 -22.18 12.93
C THR A 128 1.22 -22.85 11.58
N THR A 129 2.28 -23.00 10.80
CA THR A 129 2.23 -23.57 9.45
C THR A 129 1.56 -24.93 9.39
N HIS A 130 1.77 -25.79 10.41
CA HIS A 130 1.19 -27.13 10.50
C HIS A 130 -0.34 -27.12 10.71
N ILE A 131 -0.92 -25.98 11.10
CA ILE A 131 -2.38 -25.83 11.31
C ILE A 131 -3.03 -25.17 10.11
N ASN A 132 -2.40 -24.12 9.56
CA ASN A 132 -3.01 -23.23 8.57
C ASN A 132 -2.40 -23.32 7.16
N GLY A 133 -1.51 -24.30 6.93
CA GLY A 133 -0.84 -24.47 5.64
C GLY A 133 0.07 -23.32 5.21
N GLY A 134 0.44 -22.43 6.15
CA GLY A 134 1.31 -21.29 5.87
C GLY A 134 0.60 -20.06 5.31
N ILE A 135 -0.73 -19.99 5.40
CA ILE A 135 -1.50 -18.76 5.16
C ILE A 135 -2.26 -18.36 6.42
N MET A 136 -2.35 -17.05 6.67
CA MET A 136 -3.03 -16.50 7.83
C MET A 136 -3.58 -15.12 7.52
N THR A 137 -4.76 -14.77 8.07
CA THR A 137 -5.26 -13.40 7.96
C THR A 137 -4.40 -12.43 8.76
N VAL A 138 -4.30 -11.18 8.30
CA VAL A 138 -3.53 -10.15 9.01
C VAL A 138 -4.11 -9.89 10.39
N ASP A 139 -5.42 -10.02 10.57
CA ASP A 139 -6.10 -9.81 11.86
C ASP A 139 -5.78 -10.92 12.85
N GLU A 140 -5.79 -12.17 12.42
CA GLU A 140 -5.33 -13.31 13.23
C GLU A 140 -3.85 -13.17 13.59
N LEU A 141 -3.00 -12.84 12.62
CA LEU A 141 -1.58 -12.59 12.85
C LEU A 141 -1.37 -11.50 13.91
N ARG A 142 -2.09 -10.39 13.79
CA ARG A 142 -2.05 -9.30 14.77
C ARG A 142 -2.47 -9.77 16.16
N SER A 143 -3.55 -10.56 16.26
CA SER A 143 -4.04 -11.11 17.52
C SER A 143 -2.99 -12.00 18.19
N ARG A 144 -2.31 -12.86 17.44
CA ARG A 144 -1.24 -13.74 17.90
C ARG A 144 0.01 -12.97 18.34
N LEU A 145 0.42 -11.96 17.55
CA LEU A 145 1.53 -11.08 17.90
C LEU A 145 1.28 -10.32 19.21
N LEU A 146 0.06 -9.84 19.42
CA LEU A 146 -0.30 -9.15 20.66
C LEU A 146 -0.32 -10.11 21.87
N LYS A 147 -0.72 -11.37 21.68
CA LYS A 147 -0.68 -12.42 22.72
C LYS A 147 0.74 -12.86 23.07
N SER A 148 1.63 -12.98 22.08
CA SER A 148 3.02 -13.42 22.28
C SER A 148 3.88 -12.34 22.94
N ARG A 149 3.57 -11.07 22.72
CA ARG A 149 4.28 -9.96 23.36
C ARG A 149 3.93 -9.87 24.82
N SER A 150 4.91 -10.11 25.67
CA SER A 150 4.80 -10.02 27.14
C SER A 150 4.16 -8.69 27.57
N ARG A 151 3.38 -8.72 28.66
CA ARG A 151 2.72 -7.54 29.27
C ARG A 151 3.63 -6.33 29.52
N SER A 152 4.94 -6.52 29.47
CA SER A 152 5.94 -5.47 29.70
C SER A 152 6.15 -4.54 28.51
N ARG A 153 5.88 -4.98 27.27
CA ARG A 153 5.99 -4.15 26.06
C ARG A 153 4.59 -3.70 25.59
N LYS A 154 4.15 -2.55 26.07
CA LYS A 154 2.88 -1.91 25.64
C LYS A 154 3.01 -1.25 24.26
N GLU A 155 3.62 -1.93 23.31
CA GLU A 155 3.71 -1.44 21.94
C GLU A 155 2.40 -1.75 21.21
N ASN A 156 1.74 -0.73 20.69
CA ASN A 156 0.53 -0.91 19.92
C ASN A 156 0.91 -1.19 18.46
N ILE A 157 0.56 -2.39 17.95
CA ILE A 157 0.78 -2.81 16.57
C ILE A 157 -0.50 -2.62 15.80
N THR A 158 -0.42 -1.88 14.69
CA THR A 158 -1.53 -1.70 13.75
C THR A 158 -1.41 -2.68 12.57
N THR A 159 -2.51 -2.86 11.86
CA THR A 159 -2.54 -3.62 10.59
C THR A 159 -1.53 -3.03 9.59
N ASP A 160 -1.44 -1.70 9.49
CA ASP A 160 -0.47 -1.02 8.62
C ASP A 160 0.99 -1.34 8.99
N ASP A 161 1.31 -1.44 10.27
CA ASP A 161 2.66 -1.85 10.71
C ASP A 161 2.99 -3.27 10.23
N ILE A 162 2.03 -4.20 10.29
CA ILE A 162 2.22 -5.58 9.82
C ILE A 162 2.42 -5.60 8.30
N LEU A 163 1.59 -4.88 7.54
CA LEU A 163 1.73 -4.80 6.08
C LEU A 163 3.12 -4.29 5.68
N ARG A 164 3.62 -3.26 6.36
CA ARG A 164 4.96 -2.71 6.13
C ARG A 164 6.07 -3.68 6.52
N ALA A 165 5.92 -4.39 7.65
CA ALA A 165 6.89 -5.40 8.07
C ALA A 165 6.96 -6.57 7.08
N VAL A 166 5.81 -7.08 6.60
CA VAL A 166 5.76 -8.13 5.56
C VAL A 166 6.38 -7.64 4.24
N ALA A 167 6.13 -6.39 3.84
CA ALA A 167 6.79 -5.82 2.67
C ALA A 167 8.33 -5.79 2.81
N LYS A 168 8.85 -5.64 4.02
CA LYS A 168 10.29 -5.77 4.30
C LYS A 168 10.79 -7.21 4.18
N LEU A 169 10.00 -8.20 4.62
CA LEU A 169 10.34 -9.61 4.46
C LEU A 169 10.45 -10.02 2.99
N LYS A 170 9.65 -9.42 2.12
CA LYS A 170 9.72 -9.67 0.67
C LYS A 170 11.10 -9.35 0.07
N VAL A 171 11.82 -8.39 0.63
CA VAL A 171 13.20 -8.05 0.19
C VAL A 171 14.20 -9.15 0.57
N LEU A 172 13.92 -9.91 1.64
CA LEU A 172 14.78 -11.01 2.11
C LEU A 172 14.58 -12.32 1.34
N GLY A 173 13.50 -12.43 0.57
CA GLY A 173 13.18 -13.61 -0.23
C GLY A 173 11.70 -13.73 -0.57
N SER A 174 11.36 -14.67 -1.45
CA SER A 174 10.00 -14.88 -1.98
C SER A 174 9.03 -15.64 -1.03
N GLY A 175 9.46 -15.93 0.20
CA GLY A 175 8.66 -16.75 1.11
C GLY A 175 7.46 -16.04 1.76
N PHE A 176 7.43 -14.71 1.73
CA PHE A 176 6.34 -13.93 2.34
C PHE A 176 5.66 -13.04 1.32
N GLU A 177 4.35 -13.20 1.21
CA GLU A 177 3.52 -12.41 0.30
C GLU A 177 2.21 -11.98 0.96
N LEU A 178 1.66 -10.85 0.50
CA LEU A 178 0.35 -10.34 0.89
C LEU A 178 -0.63 -10.59 -0.23
N LEU A 179 -1.68 -11.34 0.09
CA LEU A 179 -2.76 -11.66 -0.84
C LEU A 179 -4.00 -10.85 -0.43
N PRO A 180 -4.53 -10.00 -1.31
CA PRO A 180 -5.76 -9.27 -1.01
C PRO A 180 -6.97 -10.23 -1.05
N LEU A 181 -7.78 -10.24 0.00
CA LEU A 181 -9.05 -10.96 0.05
C LEU A 181 -10.20 -10.10 -0.52
N GLY A 182 -10.22 -8.83 -0.26
CA GLY A 182 -11.32 -7.92 -0.55
C GLY A 182 -11.62 -7.06 0.67
N GLY A 183 -12.47 -6.03 0.52
CA GLY A 183 -12.87 -5.20 1.65
C GLY A 183 -11.73 -4.58 2.48
N GLY A 184 -10.51 -4.52 1.95
CA GLY A 184 -9.32 -4.05 2.68
C GLY A 184 -8.68 -5.10 3.58
N ARG A 185 -9.11 -6.37 3.51
CA ARG A 185 -8.53 -7.49 4.24
C ARG A 185 -7.42 -8.16 3.44
N PHE A 186 -6.46 -8.75 4.15
CA PHE A 186 -5.29 -9.38 3.55
C PHE A 186 -4.97 -10.71 4.23
N LEU A 187 -4.48 -11.67 3.42
CA LEU A 187 -3.80 -12.86 3.91
C LEU A 187 -2.29 -12.65 3.82
N VAL A 188 -1.58 -13.15 4.81
CA VAL A 188 -0.12 -13.31 4.77
C VAL A 188 0.16 -14.76 4.37
N GLN A 189 0.87 -14.95 3.27
CA GLN A 189 1.46 -16.21 2.88
C GLN A 189 2.88 -16.26 3.44
N SER A 190 3.27 -17.37 4.07
CA SER A 190 4.58 -17.55 4.73
C SER A 190 5.41 -18.71 4.17
N LEU A 191 4.89 -19.40 3.18
CA LEU A 191 5.62 -20.47 2.50
C LEU A 191 5.93 -20.09 1.05
N PRO A 192 7.09 -20.53 0.53
CA PRO A 192 7.40 -20.35 -0.87
C PRO A 192 6.48 -21.25 -1.72
N GLY A 193 5.43 -20.67 -2.24
CA GLY A 193 4.50 -21.30 -3.17
C GLY A 193 3.97 -20.22 -4.09
N GLU A 194 4.01 -20.43 -5.38
CA GLU A 194 3.42 -19.49 -6.34
C GLU A 194 1.91 -19.69 -6.38
N LEU A 195 1.19 -18.91 -5.59
CA LEU A 195 -0.26 -18.82 -5.74
C LEU A 195 -0.59 -17.95 -6.96
N SER A 196 -1.22 -18.59 -7.96
CA SER A 196 -1.68 -17.86 -9.14
C SER A 196 -2.88 -16.95 -8.78
N MET A 197 -3.21 -16.06 -9.71
CA MET A 197 -4.41 -15.21 -9.58
C MET A 197 -5.70 -16.03 -9.41
N ASP A 198 -5.74 -17.26 -9.93
CA ASP A 198 -6.88 -18.14 -9.80
C ASP A 198 -7.02 -18.66 -8.36
N HIS A 199 -5.92 -19.03 -7.70
CA HIS A 199 -5.92 -19.40 -6.28
C HIS A 199 -6.39 -18.21 -5.40
N SER A 200 -5.87 -17.01 -5.65
CA SER A 200 -6.27 -15.80 -4.90
C SER A 200 -7.77 -15.52 -5.03
N ARG A 201 -8.36 -15.73 -6.22
CA ARG A 201 -9.80 -15.56 -6.44
C ARG A 201 -10.64 -16.60 -5.70
N VAL A 202 -10.18 -17.85 -5.67
CA VAL A 202 -10.88 -18.91 -4.92
C VAL A 202 -10.81 -18.66 -3.42
N LEU A 203 -9.65 -18.24 -2.89
CA LEU A 203 -9.51 -17.85 -1.50
C LEU A 203 -10.39 -16.63 -1.14
N GLN A 204 -10.52 -15.66 -2.05
CA GLN A 204 -11.43 -14.54 -1.89
C GLN A 204 -12.90 -14.99 -1.88
N LEU A 205 -13.27 -15.98 -2.71
CA LEU A 205 -14.63 -16.53 -2.70
C LEU A 205 -14.95 -17.28 -1.40
N ALA A 206 -13.94 -17.89 -0.76
CA ALA A 206 -14.06 -18.55 0.54
C ALA A 206 -14.16 -17.58 1.72
N GLU A 207 -13.95 -16.28 1.53
CA GLU A 207 -13.85 -15.29 2.61
C GLU A 207 -15.08 -15.28 3.52
N ASP A 208 -16.28 -15.36 2.94
CA ASP A 208 -17.54 -15.26 3.70
C ASP A 208 -17.95 -16.56 4.40
N THR A 209 -17.57 -17.72 3.85
CA THR A 209 -18.05 -19.03 4.29
C THR A 209 -16.96 -19.90 4.92
N ALA A 210 -15.70 -19.52 4.76
CA ALA A 210 -14.51 -20.28 5.08
C ALA A 210 -14.34 -21.56 4.27
N TYR A 211 -15.24 -21.86 3.33
CA TYR A 211 -15.15 -23.00 2.41
C TYR A 211 -15.64 -22.62 1.02
N VAL A 212 -15.27 -23.42 0.04
CA VAL A 212 -15.80 -23.37 -1.33
C VAL A 212 -16.19 -24.76 -1.81
N THR A 213 -17.10 -24.81 -2.78
CA THR A 213 -17.39 -26.03 -3.53
C THR A 213 -17.01 -25.83 -4.99
N LYS A 214 -16.80 -26.94 -5.71
CA LYS A 214 -16.47 -26.87 -7.14
C LYS A 214 -17.58 -26.16 -7.92
N GLU A 215 -18.84 -26.50 -7.62
CA GLU A 215 -20.03 -25.91 -8.24
C GLU A 215 -20.10 -24.40 -8.02
N LEU A 216 -19.80 -23.94 -6.79
CA LEU A 216 -19.78 -22.52 -6.45
C LEU A 216 -18.73 -21.76 -7.27
N ILE A 217 -17.54 -22.34 -7.43
CA ILE A 217 -16.46 -21.73 -8.24
C ILE A 217 -16.89 -21.63 -9.71
N MET A 218 -17.45 -22.72 -10.27
CA MET A 218 -17.92 -22.75 -11.65
C MET A 218 -19.01 -21.71 -11.90
N ASP A 219 -19.99 -21.58 -10.99
CA ASP A 219 -21.10 -20.62 -11.11
C ASP A 219 -20.62 -19.17 -11.00
N LYS A 220 -19.91 -18.84 -9.93
CA LYS A 220 -19.50 -17.45 -9.63
C LYS A 220 -18.42 -16.92 -10.58
N MET A 221 -17.47 -17.77 -10.96
CA MET A 221 -16.33 -17.35 -11.79
C MET A 221 -16.50 -17.71 -13.26
N ARG A 222 -17.55 -18.46 -13.61
CA ARG A 222 -17.82 -18.98 -14.96
C ARG A 222 -16.62 -19.75 -15.51
N TRP A 223 -16.02 -20.58 -14.64
CA TRP A 223 -14.92 -21.46 -15.03
C TRP A 223 -15.44 -22.81 -15.48
N ASP A 224 -14.68 -23.43 -16.35
CA ASP A 224 -14.84 -24.84 -16.71
C ASP A 224 -14.40 -25.76 -15.55
N GLU A 225 -14.97 -26.96 -15.49
CA GLU A 225 -14.69 -27.92 -14.43
C GLU A 225 -13.21 -28.28 -14.29
N PRO A 226 -12.44 -28.55 -15.36
CA PRO A 226 -11.02 -28.89 -15.24
C PRO A 226 -10.19 -27.76 -14.59
N ARG A 227 -10.52 -26.48 -14.84
CA ARG A 227 -9.84 -25.35 -14.25
C ARG A 227 -10.14 -25.22 -12.76
N ALA A 228 -11.42 -25.33 -12.38
CA ALA A 228 -11.84 -25.30 -10.99
C ALA A 228 -11.19 -26.44 -10.20
N GLN A 229 -11.23 -27.68 -10.72
CA GLN A 229 -10.63 -28.84 -10.09
C GLN A 229 -9.12 -28.71 -9.91
N LYS A 230 -8.40 -28.24 -10.93
CA LYS A 230 -6.95 -28.02 -10.86
C LYS A 230 -6.54 -27.06 -9.74
N VAL A 231 -7.31 -26.00 -9.55
CA VAL A 231 -7.06 -25.03 -8.47
C VAL A 231 -7.32 -25.64 -7.11
N LEU A 232 -8.44 -26.36 -6.95
CA LEU A 232 -8.78 -27.04 -5.71
C LEU A 232 -7.76 -28.11 -5.34
N ASP A 233 -7.35 -28.94 -6.29
CA ASP A 233 -6.32 -29.98 -6.10
C ASP A 233 -4.99 -29.36 -5.67
N HIS A 234 -4.64 -28.19 -6.21
CA HIS A 234 -3.43 -27.48 -5.81
C HIS A 234 -3.55 -26.98 -4.37
N LEU A 235 -4.65 -26.33 -4.00
CA LEU A 235 -4.88 -25.85 -2.63
C LEU A 235 -4.84 -27.00 -1.60
N VAL A 236 -5.39 -28.15 -1.93
CA VAL A 236 -5.33 -29.34 -1.06
C VAL A 236 -3.91 -29.90 -0.96
N ARG A 237 -3.19 -30.00 -2.08
CA ARG A 237 -1.81 -30.51 -2.13
C ARG A 237 -0.85 -29.65 -1.31
N GLU A 238 -1.01 -28.32 -1.38
CA GLU A 238 -0.21 -27.38 -0.60
C GLU A 238 -0.66 -27.26 0.87
N GLY A 239 -1.71 -28.00 1.27
CA GLY A 239 -2.25 -27.97 2.65
C GLY A 239 -2.99 -26.67 2.99
N LEU A 240 -3.40 -25.90 1.99
CA LEU A 240 -4.14 -24.66 2.14
C LEU A 240 -5.64 -24.87 2.29
N ALA A 241 -6.14 -26.02 1.87
CA ALA A 241 -7.53 -26.41 2.02
C ALA A 241 -7.65 -27.87 2.51
N TRP A 242 -8.67 -28.12 3.31
CA TRP A 242 -9.07 -29.46 3.75
C TRP A 242 -10.34 -29.88 3.01
N VAL A 243 -10.44 -31.15 2.68
CA VAL A 243 -11.60 -31.71 1.98
C VAL A 243 -12.58 -32.29 2.99
N ASP A 244 -13.85 -31.90 2.89
CA ASP A 244 -14.95 -32.50 3.64
C ASP A 244 -15.95 -33.15 2.63
N GLU A 245 -16.03 -34.45 2.71
CA GLU A 245 -16.93 -35.30 1.90
C GLU A 245 -18.16 -35.76 2.68
N GLN A 246 -18.34 -35.30 3.92
CA GLN A 246 -19.50 -35.72 4.74
C GLN A 246 -20.84 -35.17 4.24
N PRO A 247 -20.92 -33.96 3.67
CA PRO A 247 -22.15 -33.50 3.05
C PRO A 247 -22.53 -34.37 1.86
N THR A 248 -23.77 -34.88 1.83
CA THR A 248 -24.22 -35.83 0.83
C THR A 248 -24.29 -35.29 -0.58
N ASP A 249 -24.38 -33.98 -0.76
CA ASP A 249 -24.69 -33.38 -2.04
C ASP A 249 -23.47 -32.73 -2.73
N THR A 250 -22.47 -32.23 -1.96
CA THR A 250 -21.33 -31.50 -2.53
C THR A 250 -20.08 -31.64 -1.66
N VAL A 251 -18.93 -31.81 -2.29
CA VAL A 251 -17.63 -31.81 -1.61
C VAL A 251 -17.27 -30.38 -1.23
N GLN A 252 -16.95 -30.16 0.03
CA GLN A 252 -16.54 -28.86 0.55
C GLN A 252 -15.02 -28.78 0.75
N TYR A 253 -14.44 -27.68 0.33
CA TYR A 253 -13.02 -27.39 0.48
C TYR A 253 -12.86 -26.24 1.49
N TRP A 254 -12.53 -26.62 2.73
CA TRP A 254 -12.39 -25.70 3.86
C TRP A 254 -11.00 -25.06 3.90
N VAL A 255 -10.95 -23.76 4.09
CA VAL A 255 -9.70 -23.02 4.27
C VAL A 255 -9.48 -22.81 5.77
N PRO A 256 -8.50 -23.53 6.40
CA PRO A 256 -8.35 -23.54 7.86
C PRO A 256 -8.11 -22.15 8.46
N SER A 257 -7.35 -21.29 7.77
CA SER A 257 -7.08 -19.94 8.23
C SER A 257 -8.34 -19.06 8.34
N LEU A 258 -9.28 -19.20 7.40
CA LEU A 258 -10.56 -18.49 7.41
C LEU A 258 -11.53 -19.11 8.42
N PHE A 259 -11.54 -20.46 8.51
CA PHE A 259 -12.35 -21.18 9.50
C PHE A 259 -12.02 -20.78 10.92
N LEU A 260 -10.74 -20.72 11.28
CA LEU A 260 -10.28 -20.34 12.62
C LEU A 260 -10.74 -18.93 12.97
N GLU A 261 -10.68 -18.00 12.02
CA GLU A 261 -11.12 -16.63 12.24
C GLU A 261 -12.62 -16.52 12.47
N GLN A 262 -13.43 -17.18 11.60
CA GLN A 262 -14.88 -17.03 11.64
C GLN A 262 -15.53 -17.82 12.79
N TYR A 263 -15.07 -19.03 13.04
CA TYR A 263 -15.76 -19.95 13.96
C TYR A 263 -15.10 -20.06 15.33
N CYS A 264 -13.80 -19.83 15.45
CA CYS A 264 -13.11 -19.96 16.73
C CYS A 264 -13.02 -18.63 17.50
N HIS A 265 -13.04 -17.47 16.82
CA HIS A 265 -13.02 -16.18 17.49
C HIS A 265 -14.41 -15.64 17.86
N SER A 266 -15.47 -16.04 17.20
CA SER A 266 -16.86 -15.68 17.53
C SER A 266 -17.34 -16.32 18.84
N SER A 267 -16.76 -17.44 19.26
CA SER A 267 -17.14 -18.13 20.51
C SER A 267 -16.68 -17.43 21.78
N SER A 268 -15.75 -16.50 21.73
CA SER A 268 -15.24 -15.77 22.90
C SER A 268 -16.02 -14.52 23.27
N SER A 269 -16.96 -14.08 22.44
CA SER A 269 -17.80 -12.90 22.69
C SER A 269 -19.20 -13.18 23.24
N THR A 270 -19.63 -14.46 23.28
CA THR A 270 -21.01 -14.83 23.69
C THR A 270 -21.12 -15.37 25.12
N SER A 271 -20.01 -15.50 25.86
CA SER A 271 -20.03 -16.14 27.19
C SER A 271 -20.02 -15.16 28.39
N VAL A 272 -20.27 -13.86 28.19
CA VAL A 272 -20.26 -12.86 29.30
C VAL A 272 -21.65 -12.24 29.56
N SER A 273 -22.70 -12.54 28.80
CA SER A 273 -24.02 -11.91 28.95
C SER A 273 -25.15 -12.80 29.52
N GLU A 274 -24.90 -14.03 29.92
CA GLU A 274 -25.98 -14.91 30.44
C GLU A 274 -25.85 -15.39 31.89
N SER A 275 -25.11 -14.70 32.76
CA SER A 275 -25.02 -15.09 34.18
C SER A 275 -25.42 -14.02 35.21
N ILE A 276 -26.26 -13.04 34.84
CA ILE A 276 -26.86 -12.13 35.82
C ILE A 276 -28.36 -11.97 35.50
N GLN A 277 -29.15 -13.02 35.66
CA GLN A 277 -30.59 -12.95 35.90
C GLN A 277 -31.10 -14.33 36.31
N SER A 278 -30.92 -14.69 37.56
CA SER A 278 -31.89 -15.48 38.32
C SER A 278 -31.27 -15.88 39.69
N SER A 279 -31.54 -15.13 40.71
CA SER A 279 -31.73 -15.61 42.08
C SER A 279 -32.21 -14.45 42.96
N GLY A 280 -33.45 -14.06 42.74
CA GLY A 280 -34.23 -13.45 43.78
C GLY A 280 -35.19 -14.51 44.33
N VAL A 281 -34.91 -15.05 45.48
CA VAL A 281 -35.94 -15.60 46.42
C VAL A 281 -35.42 -15.41 47.81
N VAL A 282 -36.07 -14.53 48.52
CA VAL A 282 -36.62 -14.49 49.85
C VAL A 282 -36.31 -15.72 50.75
N PHE A 283 -35.62 -15.50 51.85
CA PHE A 283 -36.05 -15.70 53.22
C PHE A 283 -35.16 -14.86 54.13
#